data_443fce4590bfb50e1cf9e74c03f1a075
#
_entry.id   443fce4590bfb50e1cf9e74c03f1a075
#
_cell.length_a   1.000
_cell.length_b   1.000
_cell.length_c   1.000
_cell.angle_alpha   90.00
_cell.angle_beta   90.00
_cell.angle_gamma   90.00
#
_symmetry.space_group_name_H-M   'P 1'
#
loop_
_entity.id
_entity.type
_entity.pdbx_description
1 polymer ?
#
loop_
_entity_poly.entity_id
_entity_poly.type
_entity_poly.pdbx_seq_one_letter_code
_entity_poly.pdbx_strand_id
1 'polypeptide(L)'
;GKQVYEWIWKKSSHTFDNMTNISKDLRLMLNENFVINHIEVDKIQKSYDGTIKNAVKLFDDYLVESVLIPTEDRTTACVSSQVGCSLDCNFCATSKLKRMRNLNPDEIYDQVVTINNQSLQYFDRPLSNIVFMGMGEPLMNYNNLVKSIEMISSDKGLNISQKRIVVSTSGIPKMIKKLADENLKVNLALSLHSAIEVTRNKICLLYTSDAADE
;
A
#
# COMPACT_ATOMS: atom_id res chain seq x y z
N GLY A 1 13.56 -5.80 21.61
CA GLY A 1 12.84 -6.25 20.41
C GLY A 1 11.33 -6.04 20.50
N LYS A 2 10.61 -6.74 21.42
CA LYS A 2 9.13 -6.77 21.45
C LYS A 2 8.49 -5.38 21.67
N GLN A 3 9.01 -4.57 22.61
CA GLN A 3 8.51 -3.22 22.89
C GLN A 3 8.69 -2.29 21.69
N VAL A 4 9.88 -2.29 21.05
CA VAL A 4 10.15 -1.49 19.84
C VAL A 4 9.19 -1.88 18.72
N TYR A 5 8.99 -3.19 18.49
CA TYR A 5 8.04 -3.70 17.50
C TYR A 5 6.62 -3.17 17.75
N GLU A 6 6.14 -3.21 19.00
CA GLU A 6 4.81 -2.71 19.36
C GLU A 6 4.68 -1.19 19.14
N TRP A 7 5.72 -0.42 19.43
CA TRP A 7 5.71 1.01 19.17
C TRP A 7 5.69 1.34 17.69
N ILE A 8 6.47 0.66 16.88
CA ILE A 8 6.52 0.91 15.43
C ILE A 8 5.20 0.48 14.77
N TRP A 9 4.76 -0.76 14.98
CA TRP A 9 3.66 -1.32 14.20
C TRP A 9 2.27 -1.12 14.78
N LYS A 10 2.11 -1.15 16.09
CA LYS A 10 0.79 -0.99 16.71
C LYS A 10 0.48 0.47 17.06
N LYS A 11 1.50 1.23 17.45
CA LYS A 11 1.35 2.63 17.85
C LYS A 11 1.80 3.60 16.76
N SER A 12 2.32 3.09 15.64
CA SER A 12 2.81 3.86 14.49
C SER A 12 3.76 4.99 14.90
N SER A 13 4.70 4.68 15.79
CA SER A 13 5.69 5.64 16.24
C SER A 13 6.84 5.76 15.25
N HIS A 14 7.14 6.97 14.81
CA HIS A 14 8.22 7.28 13.88
C HIS A 14 9.50 7.76 14.58
N THR A 15 9.52 7.79 15.92
CA THR A 15 10.70 8.17 16.70
C THR A 15 10.89 7.26 17.90
N PHE A 16 12.15 6.98 18.26
CA PHE A 16 12.43 6.21 19.47
C PHE A 16 12.13 7.00 20.75
N ASP A 17 12.13 8.35 20.69
CA ASP A 17 11.85 9.21 21.85
C ASP A 17 10.43 9.04 22.38
N ASN A 18 9.47 8.72 21.53
CA ASN A 18 8.09 8.44 21.91
C ASN A 18 7.93 7.11 22.67
N MET A 19 8.93 6.22 22.66
CA MET A 19 8.86 4.88 23.25
C MET A 19 9.05 4.91 24.76
N THR A 20 8.09 5.47 25.49
CA THR A 20 8.20 5.81 26.93
C THR A 20 8.40 4.63 27.87
N ASN A 21 8.07 3.40 27.45
CA ASN A 21 8.32 2.17 28.22
C ASN A 21 9.70 1.54 27.93
N ILE A 22 10.56 2.24 27.21
CA ILE A 22 11.98 1.92 26.98
C ILE A 22 12.83 2.94 27.74
N SER A 23 13.91 2.48 28.39
CA SER A 23 14.81 3.36 29.14
C SER A 23 15.41 4.45 28.26
N LYS A 24 15.73 5.61 28.87
CA LYS A 24 16.34 6.74 28.14
C LYS A 24 17.64 6.35 27.45
N ASP A 25 18.51 5.60 28.13
CA ASP A 25 19.80 5.17 27.59
C ASP A 25 19.63 4.26 26.35
N LEU A 26 18.65 3.35 26.40
CA LEU A 26 18.35 2.49 25.26
C LEU A 26 17.74 3.29 24.09
N ARG A 27 16.90 4.31 24.36
CA ARG A 27 16.38 5.19 23.31
C ARG A 27 17.50 6.01 22.64
N LEU A 28 18.44 6.53 23.45
CA LEU A 28 19.61 7.24 22.92
C LEU A 28 20.45 6.31 22.02
N MET A 29 20.78 5.10 22.51
CA MET A 29 21.50 4.12 21.72
C MET A 29 20.78 3.77 20.41
N LEU A 30 19.45 3.63 20.46
CA LEU A 30 18.65 3.36 19.26
C LEU A 30 18.69 4.54 18.27
N ASN A 31 18.57 5.79 18.73
CA ASN A 31 18.67 6.99 17.89
C ASN A 31 20.05 7.14 17.25
N GLU A 32 21.12 6.74 17.94
CA GLU A 32 22.50 6.82 17.42
C GLU A 32 22.78 5.78 16.34
N ASN A 33 22.13 4.62 16.38
CA ASN A 33 22.46 3.47 15.53
C ASN A 33 21.40 3.11 14.49
N PHE A 34 20.16 3.62 14.62
CA PHE A 34 19.03 3.24 13.76
C PHE A 34 18.19 4.46 13.38
N VAL A 35 17.58 4.37 12.20
CA VAL A 35 16.58 5.32 11.72
C VAL A 35 15.28 4.56 11.49
N ILE A 36 14.15 5.13 11.91
CA ILE A 36 12.82 4.65 11.53
C ILE A 36 12.42 5.44 10.29
N ASN A 37 12.47 4.79 9.13
CA ASN A 37 11.91 5.37 7.91
C ASN A 37 10.40 5.47 8.07
N HIS A 38 9.83 6.55 7.58
CA HIS A 38 8.39 6.79 7.55
C HIS A 38 8.03 7.59 6.30
N ILE A 39 6.76 7.63 6.00
CA ILE A 39 6.24 8.45 4.91
C ILE A 39 5.72 9.78 5.45
N GLU A 40 5.71 10.79 4.60
CA GLU A 40 5.16 12.12 4.91
C GLU A 40 4.08 12.48 3.89
N VAL A 41 3.02 13.15 4.35
CA VAL A 41 2.01 13.70 3.43
C VAL A 41 2.50 15.07 2.94
N ASP A 42 2.96 15.13 1.70
CA ASP A 42 3.44 16.36 1.06
C ASP A 42 2.29 17.28 0.68
N LYS A 43 1.24 16.72 0.04
CA LYS A 43 0.05 17.48 -0.39
C LYS A 43 -1.22 16.70 -0.20
N ILE A 44 -2.29 17.43 0.11
CA ILE A 44 -3.65 16.89 0.25
C ILE A 44 -4.57 17.62 -0.72
N GLN A 45 -5.35 16.84 -1.49
CA GLN A 45 -6.46 17.33 -2.28
C GLN A 45 -7.75 16.73 -1.76
N LYS A 46 -8.75 17.58 -1.50
CA LYS A 46 -10.08 17.15 -1.06
C LYS A 46 -11.09 17.43 -2.15
N SER A 47 -11.90 16.45 -2.45
CA SER A 47 -13.03 16.57 -3.38
C SER A 47 -14.32 16.90 -2.61
N TYR A 48 -15.32 17.40 -3.32
CA TYR A 48 -16.63 17.76 -2.73
C TYR A 48 -17.39 16.54 -2.17
N ASP A 49 -17.11 15.33 -2.68
CA ASP A 49 -17.68 14.06 -2.21
C ASP A 49 -16.98 13.52 -0.95
N GLY A 50 -16.03 14.27 -0.40
CA GLY A 50 -15.24 13.87 0.77
C GLY A 50 -14.02 13.02 0.46
N THR A 51 -13.78 12.63 -0.79
CA THR A 51 -12.57 11.90 -1.18
C THR A 51 -11.32 12.75 -0.91
N ILE A 52 -10.31 12.13 -0.30
CA ILE A 52 -9.04 12.78 0.04
C ILE A 52 -7.91 12.05 -0.68
N LYS A 53 -7.25 12.75 -1.58
CA LYS A 53 -6.05 12.28 -2.28
C LYS A 53 -4.81 12.88 -1.62
N ASN A 54 -3.85 12.03 -1.30
CA ASN A 54 -2.57 12.39 -0.73
C ASN A 54 -1.45 12.19 -1.75
N ALA A 55 -0.58 13.18 -1.90
CA ALA A 55 0.76 12.98 -2.39
C ALA A 55 1.64 12.60 -1.20
N VAL A 56 2.20 11.41 -1.23
CA VAL A 56 2.95 10.81 -0.14
C VAL A 56 4.42 10.79 -0.51
N LYS A 57 5.23 11.48 0.27
CA LYS A 57 6.68 11.52 0.14
C LYS A 57 7.30 10.36 0.90
N LEU A 58 8.18 9.63 0.23
CA LEU A 58 8.91 8.48 0.76
C LEU A 58 10.28 8.93 1.32
N PHE A 59 10.97 8.05 2.03
CA PHE A 59 12.26 8.34 2.66
C PHE A 59 13.38 8.74 1.67
N ASP A 60 13.24 8.41 0.40
CA ASP A 60 14.16 8.69 -0.71
C ASP A 60 13.65 9.80 -1.65
N ASP A 61 12.75 10.65 -1.16
CA ASP A 61 12.13 11.80 -1.82
C ASP A 61 11.21 11.46 -3.01
N TYR A 62 11.01 10.20 -3.35
CA TYR A 62 10.00 9.83 -4.33
C TYR A 62 8.59 10.08 -3.80
N LEU A 63 7.66 10.33 -4.74
CA LEU A 63 6.26 10.57 -4.45
C LEU A 63 5.40 9.42 -4.96
N VAL A 64 4.47 8.99 -4.13
CA VAL A 64 3.37 8.11 -4.53
C VAL A 64 2.03 8.70 -4.12
N GLU A 65 0.95 8.17 -4.65
CA GLU A 65 -0.39 8.62 -4.31
C GLU A 65 -1.10 7.60 -3.43
N SER A 66 -1.87 8.10 -2.47
CA SER A 66 -2.83 7.30 -1.72
C SER A 66 -4.14 8.06 -1.57
N VAL A 67 -5.27 7.34 -1.46
CA VAL A 67 -6.60 7.97 -1.48
C VAL A 67 -7.49 7.39 -0.39
N LEU A 68 -8.11 8.28 0.39
CA LEU A 68 -9.24 7.95 1.26
C LEU A 68 -10.52 8.15 0.48
N ILE A 69 -11.31 7.10 0.33
CA ILE A 69 -12.58 7.10 -0.38
C ILE A 69 -13.71 6.82 0.62
N PRO A 70 -14.44 7.85 1.07
CA PRO A 70 -15.59 7.68 1.93
C PRO A 70 -16.83 7.31 1.12
N THR A 71 -17.69 6.48 1.70
CA THR A 71 -19.07 6.26 1.28
C THR A 71 -19.96 6.37 2.50
N GLU A 72 -21.27 6.25 2.34
CA GLU A 72 -22.22 6.29 3.45
C GLU A 72 -21.86 5.31 4.57
N ASP A 73 -21.54 4.06 4.21
CA ASP A 73 -21.30 2.96 5.16
C ASP A 73 -19.84 2.61 5.37
N ARG A 74 -18.91 3.11 4.54
CA ARG A 74 -17.53 2.64 4.47
C ARG A 74 -16.53 3.78 4.28
N THR A 75 -15.30 3.52 4.75
CA THR A 75 -14.12 4.26 4.34
C THR A 75 -13.10 3.29 3.79
N THR A 76 -12.63 3.54 2.58
CA THR A 76 -11.71 2.68 1.87
C THR A 76 -10.36 3.39 1.66
N ALA A 77 -9.27 2.72 2.02
CA ALA A 77 -7.93 3.15 1.65
C ALA A 77 -7.55 2.58 0.29
N CYS A 78 -7.21 3.45 -0.66
CA CYS A 78 -6.56 3.08 -1.91
C CYS A 78 -5.07 3.37 -1.78
N VAL A 79 -4.23 2.34 -1.88
CA VAL A 79 -2.79 2.42 -1.63
C VAL A 79 -1.96 2.02 -2.83
N SER A 80 -0.77 2.62 -2.94
CA SER A 80 0.22 2.33 -3.98
C SER A 80 1.13 1.19 -3.57
N SER A 81 1.66 0.46 -4.55
CA SER A 81 2.57 -0.66 -4.38
C SER A 81 3.96 -0.44 -5.01
N GLN A 82 4.10 0.53 -5.91
CA GLN A 82 5.36 0.85 -6.58
C GLN A 82 5.48 2.35 -6.78
N VAL A 83 6.72 2.83 -6.93
CA VAL A 83 7.03 4.16 -7.45
C VAL A 83 7.03 4.07 -8.98
N GLY A 84 6.01 4.63 -9.61
CA GLY A 84 5.75 4.43 -11.05
C GLY A 84 5.20 3.03 -11.35
N CYS A 85 5.23 2.62 -12.60
CA CYS A 85 4.79 1.30 -13.05
C CYS A 85 5.61 0.84 -14.26
N SER A 86 5.88 -0.46 -14.35
CA SER A 86 6.55 -1.05 -15.51
C SER A 86 5.58 -1.49 -16.61
N LEU A 87 4.29 -1.51 -16.33
CA LEU A 87 3.26 -1.85 -17.31
C LEU A 87 2.84 -0.59 -18.08
N ASP A 88 2.82 -0.69 -19.40
CA ASP A 88 2.47 0.42 -20.29
C ASP A 88 0.97 0.41 -20.65
N CYS A 89 0.13 0.59 -19.65
CA CYS A 89 -1.32 0.63 -19.83
C CYS A 89 -1.74 2.00 -20.37
N ASN A 90 -2.32 2.04 -21.58
CA ASN A 90 -2.67 3.28 -22.28
C ASN A 90 -3.65 4.20 -21.54
N PHE A 91 -4.48 3.65 -20.65
CA PHE A 91 -5.47 4.39 -19.86
C PHE A 91 -4.92 4.93 -18.53
N CYS A 92 -3.73 4.47 -18.11
CA CYS A 92 -3.21 4.72 -16.76
C CYS A 92 -2.19 5.87 -16.75
N ALA A 93 -2.43 6.87 -15.92
CA ALA A 93 -1.49 7.99 -15.77
C ALA A 93 -0.14 7.52 -15.20
N THR A 94 -0.15 6.53 -14.31
CA THR A 94 1.06 5.96 -13.71
C THR A 94 1.96 5.25 -14.71
N SER A 95 1.40 4.70 -15.80
CA SER A 95 2.20 4.03 -16.85
C SER A 95 3.15 4.99 -17.56
N LYS A 96 2.83 6.29 -17.58
CA LYS A 96 3.69 7.35 -18.13
C LYS A 96 4.86 7.70 -17.22
N LEU A 97 4.84 7.21 -15.97
CA LEU A 97 5.91 7.37 -15.00
C LEU A 97 6.76 6.13 -15.01
N LYS A 98 8.04 6.29 -15.33
CA LYS A 98 9.01 5.18 -15.27
C LYS A 98 8.96 4.55 -13.88
N ARG A 99 8.89 3.20 -13.81
CA ARG A 99 9.05 2.49 -12.54
C ARG A 99 10.47 2.72 -12.01
N MET A 100 10.57 3.23 -10.80
CA MET A 100 11.83 3.42 -10.10
C MET A 100 12.14 2.24 -9.18
N ARG A 101 11.18 1.86 -8.34
CA ARG A 101 11.30 0.74 -7.41
C ARG A 101 9.95 0.22 -6.89
N ASN A 102 10.01 -0.92 -6.27
CA ASN A 102 8.92 -1.43 -5.45
C ASN A 102 8.86 -0.66 -4.12
N LEU A 103 7.66 -0.51 -3.55
CA LEU A 103 7.51 -0.05 -2.17
C LEU A 103 7.87 -1.17 -1.19
N ASN A 104 8.47 -0.79 -0.07
CA ASN A 104 8.70 -1.67 1.05
C ASN A 104 7.40 -1.94 1.83
N PRO A 105 7.32 -3.02 2.63
CA PRO A 105 6.12 -3.33 3.40
C PRO A 105 5.71 -2.25 4.40
N ASP A 106 6.68 -1.56 5.00
CA ASP A 106 6.49 -0.44 5.91
C ASP A 106 5.88 0.77 5.20
N GLU A 107 6.36 1.13 3.99
CA GLU A 107 5.81 2.22 3.20
C GLU A 107 4.35 1.97 2.78
N ILE A 108 4.01 0.71 2.48
CA ILE A 108 2.62 0.32 2.20
C ILE A 108 1.77 0.41 3.48
N TYR A 109 2.29 -0.10 4.60
CA TYR A 109 1.62 -0.07 5.89
C TYR A 109 1.34 1.36 6.35
N ASP A 110 2.32 2.25 6.26
CA ASP A 110 2.21 3.65 6.67
C ASP A 110 1.19 4.44 5.84
N GLN A 111 1.01 4.12 4.54
CA GLN A 111 -0.09 4.67 3.76
C GLN A 111 -1.45 4.32 4.38
N VAL A 112 -1.64 3.07 4.80
CA VAL A 112 -2.89 2.63 5.45
C VAL A 112 -3.09 3.34 6.79
N VAL A 113 -2.04 3.46 7.61
CA VAL A 113 -2.07 4.19 8.89
C VAL A 113 -2.46 5.65 8.67
N THR A 114 -1.82 6.32 7.72
CA THR A 114 -2.10 7.72 7.38
C THR A 114 -3.55 7.92 6.99
N ILE A 115 -4.07 7.06 6.10
CA ILE A 115 -5.47 7.15 5.65
C ILE A 115 -6.44 6.78 6.79
N ASN A 116 -6.09 5.83 7.66
CA ASN A 116 -6.91 5.51 8.84
C ASN A 116 -7.01 6.71 9.80
N ASN A 117 -5.93 7.40 10.03
CA ASN A 117 -5.93 8.61 10.86
C ASN A 117 -6.78 9.72 10.22
N GLN A 118 -6.71 9.90 8.90
CA GLN A 118 -7.59 10.82 8.18
C GLN A 118 -9.07 10.39 8.26
N SER A 119 -9.37 9.09 8.18
CA SER A 119 -10.73 8.56 8.31
C SER A 119 -11.31 8.88 9.70
N LEU A 120 -10.53 8.67 10.75
CA LEU A 120 -10.92 9.03 12.12
C LEU A 120 -11.11 10.55 12.27
N GLN A 121 -10.19 11.34 11.72
CA GLN A 121 -10.22 12.81 11.85
C GLN A 121 -11.41 13.45 11.12
N TYR A 122 -11.72 12.99 9.90
CA TYR A 122 -12.72 13.66 9.03
C TYR A 122 -14.09 13.00 9.04
N PHE A 123 -14.16 11.72 9.40
CA PHE A 123 -15.39 10.93 9.34
C PHE A 123 -15.76 10.23 10.66
N ASP A 124 -14.95 10.41 11.70
CA ASP A 124 -15.13 9.82 13.04
C ASP A 124 -15.32 8.29 13.00
N ARG A 125 -14.67 7.63 12.07
CA ARG A 125 -14.72 6.18 11.92
C ARG A 125 -13.41 5.61 11.36
N PRO A 126 -13.01 4.39 11.79
CA PRO A 126 -11.81 3.75 11.28
C PRO A 126 -12.02 3.26 9.84
N LEU A 127 -10.93 2.94 9.15
CA LEU A 127 -10.97 2.29 7.86
C LEU A 127 -11.73 0.96 7.92
N SER A 128 -12.57 0.73 6.92
CA SER A 128 -13.28 -0.53 6.75
C SER A 128 -12.66 -1.44 5.70
N ASN A 129 -12.08 -0.88 4.64
CA ASN A 129 -11.58 -1.62 3.48
C ASN A 129 -10.26 -1.05 2.98
N ILE A 130 -9.47 -1.90 2.31
CA ILE A 130 -8.23 -1.51 1.65
C ILE A 130 -8.24 -2.06 0.23
N VAL A 131 -7.83 -1.25 -0.74
CA VAL A 131 -7.68 -1.66 -2.13
C VAL A 131 -6.28 -1.29 -2.62
N PHE A 132 -5.58 -2.24 -3.20
CA PHE A 132 -4.31 -2.04 -3.89
C PHE A 132 -4.59 -1.63 -5.34
N MET A 133 -5.05 -0.36 -5.50
CA MET A 133 -5.46 0.22 -6.78
C MET A 133 -4.80 1.60 -7.02
N GLY A 134 -3.75 1.91 -6.29
CA GLY A 134 -2.92 3.09 -6.48
C GLY A 134 -1.87 2.90 -7.57
N MET A 135 -0.68 3.44 -7.36
CA MET A 135 0.41 3.34 -8.33
C MET A 135 1.08 1.97 -8.29
N GLY A 136 1.39 1.43 -9.49
CA GLY A 136 2.11 0.17 -9.69
C GLY A 136 1.20 -1.04 -9.88
N GLU A 137 1.82 -2.16 -10.27
CA GLU A 137 1.19 -3.47 -10.33
C GLU A 137 1.51 -4.25 -9.04
N PRO A 138 0.52 -4.49 -8.17
CA PRO A 138 0.78 -5.11 -6.87
C PRO A 138 1.44 -6.48 -6.95
N LEU A 139 1.07 -7.29 -7.94
CA LEU A 139 1.63 -8.63 -8.11
C LEU A 139 3.09 -8.63 -8.60
N MET A 140 3.60 -7.51 -9.14
CA MET A 140 5.02 -7.33 -9.44
C MET A 140 5.84 -6.89 -8.22
N ASN A 141 5.17 -6.53 -7.13
CA ASN A 141 5.79 -6.31 -5.81
C ASN A 141 5.37 -7.41 -4.80
N TYR A 142 5.32 -8.64 -5.26
CA TYR A 142 4.64 -9.74 -4.59
C TYR A 142 5.05 -9.96 -3.14
N ASN A 143 6.35 -10.11 -2.88
CA ASN A 143 6.84 -10.43 -1.53
C ASN A 143 6.52 -9.32 -0.52
N ASN A 144 6.66 -8.05 -0.92
CA ASN A 144 6.34 -6.91 -0.06
C ASN A 144 4.83 -6.74 0.10
N LEU A 145 4.05 -7.03 -0.96
CA LEU A 145 2.59 -7.06 -0.90
C LEU A 145 2.10 -8.05 0.15
N VAL A 146 2.53 -9.32 0.07
CA VAL A 146 2.14 -10.38 1.02
C VAL A 146 2.50 -9.96 2.44
N LYS A 147 3.75 -9.53 2.64
CA LYS A 147 4.24 -9.09 3.95
C LYS A 147 3.47 -7.89 4.52
N SER A 148 3.11 -6.92 3.68
CA SER A 148 2.30 -5.77 4.12
C SER A 148 0.87 -6.21 4.51
N ILE A 149 0.26 -7.13 3.77
CA ILE A 149 -1.06 -7.69 4.09
C ILE A 149 -1.04 -8.42 5.45
N GLU A 150 -0.01 -9.24 5.69
CA GLU A 150 0.19 -9.92 6.96
C GLU A 150 0.32 -8.92 8.12
N MET A 151 1.11 -7.86 7.95
CA MET A 151 1.30 -6.82 8.96
C MET A 151 0.01 -6.04 9.22
N ILE A 152 -0.71 -5.63 8.17
CA ILE A 152 -1.99 -4.90 8.26
C ILE A 152 -3.04 -5.76 9.00
N SER A 153 -3.09 -7.07 8.72
CA SER A 153 -4.09 -7.97 9.28
C SER A 153 -3.72 -8.56 10.66
N SER A 154 -2.47 -8.41 11.08
CA SER A 154 -2.00 -8.91 12.38
C SER A 154 -2.68 -8.20 13.55
N ASP A 155 -2.93 -8.94 14.64
CA ASP A 155 -3.36 -8.40 15.94
C ASP A 155 -2.32 -7.46 16.58
N LYS A 156 -1.07 -7.56 16.13
CA LYS A 156 0.03 -6.65 16.50
C LYS A 156 0.19 -5.45 15.57
N GLY A 157 -0.61 -5.36 14.53
CA GLY A 157 -0.70 -4.25 13.59
C GLY A 157 -2.07 -3.57 13.67
N LEU A 158 -2.68 -3.30 12.50
CA LEU A 158 -3.97 -2.61 12.41
C LEU A 158 -5.18 -3.53 12.64
N ASN A 159 -4.99 -4.85 12.67
CA ASN A 159 -6.03 -5.85 12.86
C ASN A 159 -7.20 -5.75 11.85
N ILE A 160 -6.91 -5.33 10.62
CA ILE A 160 -7.91 -5.27 9.54
C ILE A 160 -8.03 -6.65 8.90
N SER A 161 -9.24 -7.18 8.84
CA SER A 161 -9.49 -8.50 8.26
C SER A 161 -9.03 -8.59 6.81
N GLN A 162 -8.30 -9.64 6.44
CA GLN A 162 -7.85 -9.88 5.07
C GLN A 162 -9.02 -9.93 4.05
N LYS A 163 -10.21 -10.36 4.46
CA LYS A 163 -11.43 -10.34 3.62
C LYS A 163 -11.86 -8.93 3.20
N ARG A 164 -11.37 -7.91 3.87
CA ARG A 164 -11.61 -6.49 3.54
C ARG A 164 -10.51 -5.87 2.69
N ILE A 165 -9.55 -6.68 2.26
CA ILE A 165 -8.44 -6.26 1.41
C ILE A 165 -8.68 -6.80 -0.01
N VAL A 166 -8.58 -5.91 -0.99
CA VAL A 166 -8.67 -6.24 -2.41
C VAL A 166 -7.32 -5.98 -3.08
N VAL A 167 -6.76 -6.99 -3.69
CA VAL A 167 -5.57 -6.87 -4.55
C VAL A 167 -6.05 -6.77 -6.00
N SER A 168 -5.78 -5.63 -6.63
CA SER A 168 -6.05 -5.46 -8.07
C SER A 168 -4.83 -5.88 -8.88
N THR A 169 -5.06 -6.42 -10.05
CA THR A 169 -3.99 -6.77 -10.99
C THR A 169 -4.45 -6.59 -12.43
N SER A 170 -3.52 -6.24 -13.28
CA SER A 170 -3.72 -6.27 -14.74
C SER A 170 -3.80 -7.69 -15.30
N GLY A 171 -3.45 -8.72 -14.50
CA GLY A 171 -3.70 -10.12 -14.85
C GLY A 171 -2.45 -10.91 -15.22
N ILE A 172 -1.43 -10.95 -14.37
CA ILE A 172 -0.21 -11.75 -14.54
C ILE A 172 -0.51 -13.20 -14.10
N PRO A 173 -0.69 -14.18 -15.03
CA PRO A 173 -1.25 -15.49 -14.69
C PRO A 173 -0.41 -16.28 -13.67
N LYS A 174 0.91 -16.26 -13.80
CA LYS A 174 1.86 -16.92 -12.88
C LYS A 174 1.71 -16.39 -11.46
N MET A 175 1.57 -15.07 -11.31
CA MET A 175 1.47 -14.43 -10.01
C MET A 175 0.09 -14.58 -9.38
N ILE A 176 -0.96 -14.64 -10.19
CA ILE A 176 -2.33 -14.96 -9.72
C ILE A 176 -2.36 -16.39 -9.16
N LYS A 177 -1.77 -17.37 -9.86
CA LYS A 177 -1.65 -18.75 -9.37
C LYS A 177 -0.87 -18.79 -8.07
N LYS A 178 0.28 -18.10 -8.01
CA LYS A 178 1.08 -18.00 -6.79
C LYS A 178 0.28 -17.42 -5.63
N LEU A 179 -0.52 -16.36 -5.85
CA LEU A 179 -1.38 -15.77 -4.82
C LEU A 179 -2.49 -16.73 -4.36
N ALA A 180 -3.01 -17.56 -5.27
CA ALA A 180 -4.02 -18.56 -4.92
C ALA A 180 -3.45 -19.70 -4.04
N ASP A 181 -2.16 -20.00 -4.19
CA ASP A 181 -1.46 -21.01 -3.38
C ASP A 181 -1.08 -20.47 -1.98
N GLU A 182 -1.11 -19.13 -1.78
CA GLU A 182 -0.90 -18.53 -0.45
C GLU A 182 -2.14 -18.72 0.43
N ASN A 183 -1.94 -18.90 1.72
CA ASN A 183 -3.03 -19.00 2.69
C ASN A 183 -3.62 -17.62 3.06
N LEU A 184 -3.75 -16.72 2.09
CA LEU A 184 -4.33 -15.38 2.24
C LEU A 184 -5.82 -15.41 1.89
N LYS A 185 -6.61 -14.67 2.69
CA LYS A 185 -8.07 -14.54 2.50
C LYS A 185 -8.44 -13.20 1.86
N VAL A 186 -7.59 -12.67 0.98
CA VAL A 186 -7.84 -11.42 0.26
C VAL A 186 -8.76 -11.66 -0.94
N ASN A 187 -9.39 -10.58 -1.42
CA ASN A 187 -10.12 -10.61 -2.68
C ASN A 187 -9.19 -10.20 -3.82
N LEU A 188 -9.37 -10.81 -4.99
CA LEU A 188 -8.67 -10.44 -6.21
C LEU A 188 -9.61 -9.68 -7.15
N ALA A 189 -9.14 -8.54 -7.68
CA ALA A 189 -9.83 -7.77 -8.71
C ALA A 189 -8.98 -7.78 -9.99
N LEU A 190 -9.56 -8.24 -11.09
CA LEU A 190 -8.90 -8.25 -12.40
C LEU A 190 -9.29 -7.01 -13.21
N SER A 191 -8.30 -6.19 -13.57
CA SER A 191 -8.44 -5.09 -14.54
C SER A 191 -8.55 -5.64 -15.97
N LEU A 192 -9.70 -6.22 -16.30
CA LEU A 192 -9.90 -6.92 -17.55
C LEU A 192 -9.98 -5.98 -18.77
N HIS A 193 -10.71 -4.87 -18.65
CA HIS A 193 -10.99 -3.83 -19.65
C HIS A 193 -11.65 -4.31 -20.94
N SER A 194 -11.33 -5.49 -21.44
CA SER A 194 -11.97 -6.13 -22.59
C SER A 194 -11.85 -7.65 -22.51
N ALA A 195 -12.91 -8.35 -22.88
CA ALA A 195 -12.90 -9.81 -23.07
C ALA A 195 -12.32 -10.20 -24.45
N ILE A 196 -12.16 -9.24 -25.35
CA ILE A 196 -11.56 -9.45 -26.67
C ILE A 196 -10.06 -9.21 -26.57
N GLU A 197 -9.27 -10.27 -26.80
CA GLU A 197 -7.82 -10.26 -26.61
C GLU A 197 -7.13 -9.16 -27.42
N VAL A 198 -7.45 -8.98 -28.70
CA VAL A 198 -6.87 -7.94 -29.55
C VAL A 198 -7.13 -6.52 -28.99
N THR A 199 -8.32 -6.28 -28.42
CA THR A 199 -8.67 -5.00 -27.80
C THR A 199 -7.95 -4.83 -26.47
N ARG A 200 -7.92 -5.89 -25.65
CA ARG A 200 -7.22 -5.90 -24.38
C ARG A 200 -5.74 -5.58 -24.54
N ASN A 201 -5.07 -6.23 -25.50
CA ASN A 201 -3.65 -6.02 -25.78
C ASN A 201 -3.32 -4.59 -26.28
N LYS A 202 -4.29 -3.88 -26.85
CA LYS A 202 -4.16 -2.46 -27.21
C LYS A 202 -4.31 -1.53 -26.01
N ILE A 203 -5.08 -1.94 -24.99
CA ILE A 203 -5.39 -1.12 -23.80
C ILE A 203 -4.32 -1.31 -22.73
N CYS A 204 -3.94 -2.56 -22.48
CA CYS A 204 -2.98 -2.96 -21.47
C CYS A 204 -1.96 -3.92 -22.08
N LEU A 205 -0.73 -3.44 -22.26
CA LEU A 205 0.36 -4.23 -22.83
C LEU A 205 0.93 -5.18 -21.75
N LEU A 206 0.18 -6.25 -21.47
CA LEU A 206 0.72 -7.42 -20.80
C LEU A 206 1.32 -8.31 -21.88
N TYR A 207 2.63 -8.31 -22.00
CA TYR A 207 3.31 -9.35 -22.75
C TYR A 207 3.09 -10.66 -22.00
N THR A 208 2.30 -11.53 -22.59
CA THR A 208 1.83 -12.77 -21.96
C THR A 208 2.89 -13.86 -21.87
N SER A 209 4.11 -13.63 -22.37
CA SER A 209 5.10 -14.69 -22.43
C SER A 209 6.20 -14.63 -21.36
N ASP A 210 6.75 -13.47 -20.99
CA ASP A 210 8.03 -13.53 -20.25
C ASP A 210 8.29 -12.50 -19.13
N ALA A 211 7.31 -11.70 -18.74
CA ALA A 211 7.53 -10.68 -17.72
C ALA A 211 7.70 -11.22 -16.26
N ALA A 212 7.87 -12.52 -16.11
CA ALA A 212 8.00 -13.19 -14.83
C ALA A 212 9.33 -13.95 -14.64
N ASP A 213 10.25 -13.86 -15.60
CA ASP A 213 11.55 -14.57 -15.56
C ASP A 213 12.75 -13.66 -15.27
N GLU A 214 12.54 -12.37 -14.95
CA GLU A 214 13.59 -11.46 -14.45
C GLU A 214 13.42 -11.11 -12.98
#